data_8de51a1e75e562004b07a5670e8a7df4
#
_entry.id   8de51a1e75e562004b07a5670e8a7df4
#
_cell.length_a   1.000
_cell.length_b   1.000
_cell.length_c   1.000
_cell.angle_alpha   90.00
_cell.angle_beta   90.00
_cell.angle_gamma   90.00
#
_symmetry.space_group_name_H-M   'P 1'
#
loop_
_entity.id
_entity.type
_entity.pdbx_description
1 polymer ?
#
loop_
_entity_poly.entity_id
_entity_poly.type
_entity_poly.pdbx_seq_one_letter_code
_entity_poly.pdbx_strand_id
1 'polypeptide(L)'
;MTHECGKIKYTITTLGMILILLLVSGLFTGCMTQMKQEWFGGQSTIQLENGTKVGLWLSPTHRQGGIPFLLRKEGSEPPYGLHVFFPEADPDWEFVEIHEVIIEYEDGTTDTQAKETVWKRCREGMFSGTLKNAVTRHASCRISVKGSISKEGGRKSGLSISHDFEAEPVESLIAPTFWVRAQGG
;
A
#
# COMPACT_ATOMS: atom_id res chain seq x y z
N MET A 1 -69.95 9.47 -16.30
CA MET A 1 -68.61 10.14 -16.45
C MET A 1 -67.72 10.10 -15.19
N THR A 2 -67.92 9.19 -14.25
CA THR A 2 -67.21 9.15 -12.97
C THR A 2 -66.16 8.02 -12.84
N HIS A 3 -66.03 7.14 -13.83
CA HIS A 3 -65.13 5.98 -13.75
C HIS A 3 -63.68 6.24 -14.22
N GLU A 4 -63.41 7.27 -14.99
CA GLU A 4 -62.09 7.57 -15.50
C GLU A 4 -61.21 8.35 -14.50
N CYS A 5 -61.81 9.19 -13.67
CA CYS A 5 -61.07 10.00 -12.71
C CYS A 5 -60.35 9.16 -11.61
N GLY A 6 -60.94 8.01 -11.28
CA GLY A 6 -60.34 7.06 -10.31
C GLY A 6 -59.09 6.37 -10.84
N LYS A 7 -59.08 5.95 -12.10
CA LYS A 7 -57.93 5.23 -12.70
C LYS A 7 -56.69 6.13 -12.83
N ILE A 8 -56.89 7.38 -13.15
CA ILE A 8 -55.77 8.34 -13.27
C ILE A 8 -55.10 8.61 -11.91
N LYS A 9 -55.88 8.73 -10.84
CA LYS A 9 -55.34 8.91 -9.49
C LYS A 9 -54.52 7.70 -9.02
N TYR A 10 -55.01 6.47 -9.24
CA TYR A 10 -54.23 5.26 -8.90
C TYR A 10 -52.93 5.14 -9.69
N THR A 11 -52.97 5.49 -10.97
CA THR A 11 -51.74 5.41 -11.83
C THR A 11 -50.68 6.41 -11.37
N ILE A 12 -51.06 7.64 -11.00
CA ILE A 12 -50.13 8.66 -10.49
C ILE A 12 -49.55 8.25 -9.14
N THR A 13 -50.38 7.67 -8.25
CA THR A 13 -49.90 7.22 -6.94
C THR A 13 -48.92 6.05 -7.08
N THR A 14 -49.21 5.10 -7.98
CA THR A 14 -48.37 3.94 -8.22
C THR A 14 -47.03 4.35 -8.86
N LEU A 15 -47.03 5.27 -9.82
CA LEU A 15 -45.85 5.82 -10.44
C LEU A 15 -44.99 6.58 -9.42
N GLY A 16 -45.59 7.35 -8.54
CA GLY A 16 -44.92 8.05 -7.46
C GLY A 16 -44.26 7.09 -6.47
N MET A 17 -44.93 6.01 -6.08
CA MET A 17 -44.35 4.97 -5.21
C MET A 17 -43.15 4.25 -5.88
N ILE A 18 -43.27 3.93 -7.18
CA ILE A 18 -42.14 3.31 -7.91
C ILE A 18 -40.98 4.26 -7.98
N LEU A 19 -41.20 5.55 -8.24
CA LEU A 19 -40.13 6.55 -8.28
C LEU A 19 -39.47 6.72 -6.92
N ILE A 20 -40.25 6.73 -5.83
CA ILE A 20 -39.71 6.78 -4.45
C ILE A 20 -38.91 5.51 -4.14
N LEU A 21 -39.42 4.34 -4.51
CA LEU A 21 -38.71 3.07 -4.33
C LEU A 21 -37.40 3.04 -5.11
N LEU A 22 -37.36 3.56 -6.35
CA LEU A 22 -36.15 3.68 -7.15
C LEU A 22 -35.17 4.70 -6.56
N LEU A 23 -35.65 5.82 -6.03
CA LEU A 23 -34.82 6.81 -5.33
C LEU A 23 -34.28 6.24 -4.02
N VAL A 24 -35.10 5.56 -3.23
CA VAL A 24 -34.67 4.93 -1.98
C VAL A 24 -33.67 3.78 -2.27
N SER A 25 -33.95 2.90 -3.24
CA SER A 25 -33.02 1.86 -3.65
C SER A 25 -31.73 2.47 -4.20
N GLY A 26 -31.79 3.54 -4.98
CA GLY A 26 -30.63 4.29 -5.45
C GLY A 26 -29.80 4.90 -4.30
N LEU A 27 -30.47 5.38 -3.24
CA LEU A 27 -29.81 5.88 -2.04
C LEU A 27 -29.18 4.74 -1.20
N PHE A 28 -29.78 3.55 -1.18
CA PHE A 28 -29.23 2.39 -0.49
C PHE A 28 -28.17 1.64 -1.31
N THR A 29 -28.22 1.68 -2.63
CA THR A 29 -27.19 1.14 -3.52
C THR A 29 -26.08 2.17 -3.80
N GLY A 30 -26.32 3.44 -3.48
CA GLY A 30 -25.42 4.56 -3.69
C GLY A 30 -24.23 4.53 -2.75
N CYS A 31 -23.15 4.17 -3.25
CA CYS A 31 -21.75 4.08 -2.86
C CYS A 31 -21.26 2.65 -2.96
N MET A 32 -20.90 2.27 -4.16
CA MET A 32 -20.06 1.10 -4.38
C MET A 32 -18.62 1.49 -4.02
N THR A 33 -17.92 0.63 -3.32
CA THR A 33 -16.50 0.77 -3.12
C THR A 33 -15.79 -0.24 -4.00
N GLN A 34 -14.94 0.27 -4.87
CA GLN A 34 -13.97 -0.54 -5.58
C GLN A 34 -12.69 -0.54 -4.74
N MET A 35 -12.36 -1.69 -4.19
CA MET A 35 -11.08 -1.94 -3.55
C MET A 35 -10.17 -2.64 -4.55
N LYS A 36 -8.97 -2.12 -4.72
CA LYS A 36 -7.90 -2.77 -5.48
C LYS A 36 -6.70 -2.84 -4.57
N GLN A 37 -6.24 -4.04 -4.29
CA GLN A 37 -5.09 -4.25 -3.42
C GLN A 37 -3.98 -4.92 -4.21
N GLU A 38 -2.84 -4.24 -4.22
CA GLU A 38 -1.60 -4.72 -4.80
C GLU A 38 -0.56 -4.72 -3.70
N TRP A 39 -0.04 -5.88 -3.35
CA TRP A 39 0.97 -6.02 -2.33
C TRP A 39 2.05 -7.02 -2.71
N PHE A 40 3.11 -7.02 -1.96
CA PHE A 40 4.15 -8.01 -2.01
C PHE A 40 4.04 -8.91 -0.78
N GLY A 41 4.37 -10.18 -0.95
CA GLY A 41 4.38 -11.15 0.14
C GLY A 41 5.27 -10.68 1.29
N GLY A 42 4.75 -10.78 2.46
CA GLY A 42 5.28 -10.67 3.80
C GLY A 42 6.48 -9.77 4.10
N GLN A 43 6.66 -9.56 5.39
CA GLN A 43 7.89 -9.00 5.95
C GLN A 43 9.01 -10.03 5.90
N SER A 44 10.15 -9.68 5.35
CA SER A 44 11.33 -10.54 5.33
C SER A 44 12.34 -10.13 6.38
N THR A 45 12.90 -11.10 7.06
CA THR A 45 14.05 -10.89 7.94
C THR A 45 15.24 -11.63 7.38
N ILE A 46 16.31 -10.90 7.11
CA ILE A 46 17.56 -11.41 6.58
C ILE A 46 18.62 -11.30 7.65
N GLN A 47 19.49 -12.30 7.75
CA GLN A 47 20.69 -12.22 8.57
C GLN A 47 21.89 -11.89 7.69
N LEU A 48 22.56 -10.80 8.01
CA LEU A 48 23.80 -10.40 7.35
C LEU A 48 24.96 -11.31 7.78
N GLU A 49 26.05 -11.30 7.02
CA GLU A 49 27.26 -12.10 7.32
C GLU A 49 27.82 -11.83 8.73
N ASN A 50 27.67 -10.63 9.23
CA ASN A 50 28.09 -10.24 10.59
C ASN A 50 27.09 -10.64 11.69
N GLY A 51 26.06 -11.40 11.36
CA GLY A 51 25.01 -11.82 12.29
C GLY A 51 23.89 -10.81 12.54
N THR A 52 23.99 -9.60 12.01
CA THR A 52 22.96 -8.57 12.18
C THR A 52 21.67 -8.95 11.44
N LYS A 53 20.52 -8.84 12.11
CA LYS A 53 19.23 -9.04 11.49
C LYS A 53 18.72 -7.75 10.86
N VAL A 54 18.20 -7.85 9.64
CA VAL A 54 17.60 -6.75 8.88
C VAL A 54 16.21 -7.17 8.45
N GLY A 55 15.22 -6.36 8.74
CA GLY A 55 13.87 -6.55 8.24
C GLY A 55 13.61 -5.63 7.04
N LEU A 56 12.96 -6.19 6.04
CA LEU A 56 12.56 -5.50 4.83
C LEU A 56 11.07 -5.72 4.57
N TRP A 57 10.36 -4.67 4.19
CA TRP A 57 9.02 -4.81 3.62
C TRP A 57 8.71 -3.67 2.63
N LEU A 58 7.81 -3.95 1.70
CA LEU A 58 7.29 -2.97 0.77
C LEU A 58 5.91 -2.51 1.24
N SER A 59 5.73 -1.21 1.36
CA SER A 59 4.43 -0.61 1.68
C SER A 59 3.87 0.09 0.45
N PRO A 60 2.65 -0.25 0.03
CA PRO A 60 2.00 0.41 -1.09
C PRO A 60 1.59 1.85 -0.74
N THR A 61 1.40 2.65 -1.77
CA THR A 61 0.75 3.95 -1.63
C THR A 61 -0.75 3.75 -1.57
N HIS A 62 -1.38 4.20 -0.48
CA HIS A 62 -2.83 4.22 -0.39
C HIS A 62 -3.39 5.35 -1.23
N ARG A 63 -4.25 5.00 -2.17
CA ARG A 63 -4.99 5.96 -2.97
C ARG A 63 -6.48 5.90 -2.67
N GLN A 64 -7.06 7.07 -2.49
CA GLN A 64 -8.49 7.25 -2.36
C GLN A 64 -8.97 8.18 -3.47
N GLY A 65 -10.06 7.81 -4.12
CA GLY A 65 -10.64 8.59 -5.19
C GLY A 65 -12.05 8.12 -5.51
N GLY A 66 -12.57 8.55 -6.62
CA GLY A 66 -13.87 8.11 -7.12
C GLY A 66 -14.81 9.27 -7.42
N ILE A 67 -16.05 8.92 -7.70
CA ILE A 67 -17.14 9.85 -7.96
C ILE A 67 -17.98 9.97 -6.68
N PRO A 68 -18.10 11.16 -6.08
CA PRO A 68 -18.88 11.35 -4.86
C PRO A 68 -20.27 10.72 -4.99
N PHE A 69 -20.71 10.01 -3.94
CA PHE A 69 -22.01 9.33 -3.83
C PHE A 69 -22.26 8.16 -4.78
N LEU A 70 -21.38 7.87 -5.76
CA LEU A 70 -21.57 6.80 -6.73
C LEU A 70 -20.52 5.69 -6.58
N LEU A 71 -19.27 6.04 -6.59
CA LEU A 71 -18.17 5.07 -6.54
C LEU A 71 -17.02 5.62 -5.73
N ARG A 72 -16.68 4.97 -4.64
CA ARG A 72 -15.45 5.20 -3.90
C ARG A 72 -14.39 4.21 -4.39
N LYS A 73 -13.24 4.72 -4.75
CA LYS A 73 -12.08 3.90 -5.07
C LYS A 73 -11.13 3.96 -3.89
N GLU A 74 -10.81 2.81 -3.35
CA GLU A 74 -9.76 2.66 -2.34
C GLU A 74 -8.79 1.60 -2.85
N GLY A 75 -7.52 1.85 -2.70
CA GLY A 75 -6.55 0.88 -3.16
C GLY A 75 -5.15 1.12 -2.64
N SER A 76 -4.41 0.07 -2.70
CA SER A 76 -2.98 0.01 -2.45
C SER A 76 -2.33 -0.26 -3.79
N GLU A 77 -1.53 0.69 -4.28
CA GLU A 77 -0.93 0.59 -5.61
C GLU A 77 0.47 1.21 -5.64
N PRO A 78 1.25 0.99 -6.69
CA PRO A 78 2.54 1.64 -6.85
C PRO A 78 2.41 3.19 -6.80
N PRO A 79 3.48 3.90 -6.45
CA PRO A 79 4.78 3.40 -6.03
C PRO A 79 4.79 2.86 -4.61
N TYR A 80 5.65 1.88 -4.35
CA TYR A 80 5.86 1.31 -3.02
C TYR A 80 7.03 1.97 -2.31
N GLY A 81 6.89 2.17 -1.00
CA GLY A 81 7.99 2.53 -0.14
C GLY A 81 8.72 1.28 0.35
N LEU A 82 10.04 1.25 0.27
CA LEU A 82 10.86 0.23 0.89
C LEU A 82 11.18 0.63 2.32
N HIS A 83 10.70 -0.16 3.27
CA HIS A 83 11.04 -0.02 4.68
C HIS A 83 12.20 -0.96 5.00
N VAL A 84 13.20 -0.41 5.66
CA VAL A 84 14.36 -1.16 6.16
C VAL A 84 14.47 -0.90 7.65
N PHE A 85 14.61 -1.95 8.44
CA PHE A 85 14.77 -1.82 9.88
C PHE A 85 15.77 -2.84 10.43
N PHE A 86 16.44 -2.46 11.49
CA PHE A 86 17.41 -3.27 12.22
C PHE A 86 16.88 -3.47 13.63
N PRO A 87 16.22 -4.61 13.91
CA PRO A 87 15.56 -4.84 15.20
C PRO A 87 16.54 -4.98 16.37
N GLU A 88 17.75 -5.45 16.09
CA GLU A 88 18.79 -5.73 17.08
C GLU A 88 20.10 -5.03 16.65
N ALA A 89 20.03 -3.68 16.53
CA ALA A 89 21.20 -2.92 16.14
C ALA A 89 22.21 -2.85 17.29
N ASP A 90 23.50 -2.98 16.93
CA ASP A 90 24.60 -2.82 17.87
C ASP A 90 24.54 -1.45 18.57
N PRO A 91 24.69 -1.38 19.89
CA PRO A 91 24.70 -0.12 20.65
C PRO A 91 25.66 0.92 20.10
N ASP A 92 26.77 0.50 19.51
CA ASP A 92 27.83 1.37 18.97
C ASP A 92 27.46 2.03 17.62
N TRP A 93 26.31 1.69 17.02
CA TRP A 93 25.91 2.30 15.77
C TRP A 93 25.41 3.73 15.99
N GLU A 94 25.92 4.68 15.23
CA GLU A 94 25.49 6.07 15.25
C GLU A 94 24.48 6.38 14.16
N PHE A 95 24.78 5.92 12.93
CA PHE A 95 23.89 6.10 11.78
C PHE A 95 24.13 5.06 10.70
N VAL A 96 23.11 4.87 9.88
CA VAL A 96 23.13 4.03 8.68
C VAL A 96 22.95 4.93 7.47
N GLU A 97 23.88 4.86 6.54
CA GLU A 97 23.85 5.60 5.26
C GLU A 97 23.50 4.63 4.14
N ILE A 98 22.47 4.95 3.37
CA ILE A 98 22.13 4.23 2.15
C ILE A 98 22.65 5.04 0.97
N HIS A 99 23.46 4.41 0.13
CA HIS A 99 24.07 5.05 -1.04
C HIS A 99 23.33 4.69 -2.33
N GLU A 100 22.93 3.43 -2.46
CA GLU A 100 22.35 2.90 -3.68
C GLU A 100 21.25 1.88 -3.38
N VAL A 101 20.17 1.94 -4.16
CA VAL A 101 19.14 0.90 -4.22
C VAL A 101 18.96 0.49 -5.67
N ILE A 102 19.13 -0.79 -5.93
CA ILE A 102 18.98 -1.40 -7.25
C ILE A 102 17.75 -2.32 -7.18
N ILE A 103 16.82 -2.14 -8.09
CA ILE A 103 15.65 -2.98 -8.24
C ILE A 103 15.73 -3.67 -9.60
N GLU A 104 15.83 -4.98 -9.58
CA GLU A 104 15.89 -5.85 -10.77
C GLU A 104 14.55 -6.59 -10.88
N TYR A 105 13.78 -6.32 -11.92
CA TYR A 105 12.49 -6.98 -12.16
C TYR A 105 12.67 -8.27 -12.94
N GLU A 106 11.69 -9.17 -12.85
CA GLU A 106 11.71 -10.47 -13.57
C GLU A 106 11.81 -10.32 -15.10
N ASP A 107 11.35 -9.19 -15.66
CA ASP A 107 11.47 -8.89 -17.09
C ASP A 107 12.89 -8.45 -17.51
N GLY A 108 13.84 -8.46 -16.59
CA GLY A 108 15.23 -8.06 -16.79
C GLY A 108 15.44 -6.54 -16.79
N THR A 109 14.41 -5.75 -16.55
CA THR A 109 14.58 -4.30 -16.40
C THR A 109 15.12 -3.96 -15.03
N THR A 110 15.90 -2.89 -14.94
CA THR A 110 16.55 -2.46 -13.71
C THR A 110 16.27 -0.99 -13.45
N ASP A 111 15.84 -0.68 -12.24
CA ASP A 111 15.74 0.68 -11.72
C ASP A 111 16.88 0.90 -10.70
N THR A 112 17.66 1.94 -10.87
CA THR A 112 18.69 2.32 -9.90
C THR A 112 18.37 3.66 -9.30
N GLN A 113 18.33 3.73 -7.99
CA GLN A 113 18.12 4.96 -7.25
C GLN A 113 19.38 5.25 -6.44
N ALA A 114 20.12 6.28 -6.84
CA ALA A 114 21.16 6.87 -6.01
C ALA A 114 20.45 7.80 -5.00
N LYS A 115 20.40 7.39 -3.74
CA LYS A 115 19.83 8.23 -2.67
C LYS A 115 20.78 8.19 -1.48
N GLU A 116 21.43 9.30 -1.25
CA GLU A 116 22.11 9.51 0.02
C GLU A 116 21.03 9.74 1.10
N THR A 117 20.70 8.69 1.82
CA THR A 117 19.75 8.77 2.92
C THR A 117 20.43 8.32 4.20
N VAL A 118 20.39 9.15 5.21
CA VAL A 118 21.00 8.88 6.52
C VAL A 118 19.90 8.61 7.54
N TRP A 119 19.96 7.45 8.17
CA TRP A 119 19.06 7.06 9.24
C TRP A 119 19.78 7.10 10.59
N LYS A 120 19.11 7.71 11.55
CA LYS A 120 19.58 7.78 12.93
C LYS A 120 18.82 6.79 13.79
N ARG A 121 19.38 6.46 14.94
CA ARG A 121 18.73 5.61 15.94
C ARG A 121 17.41 6.23 16.38
N CYS A 122 16.33 5.44 16.37
CA CYS A 122 15.06 5.84 16.95
C CYS A 122 15.04 5.59 18.47
N ARG A 123 13.97 6.04 19.16
CA ARG A 123 13.86 6.02 20.62
C ARG A 123 13.98 4.62 21.26
N GLU A 124 13.68 3.59 20.53
CA GLU A 124 13.66 2.20 21.01
C GLU A 124 15.00 1.46 20.73
N GLY A 125 16.05 2.19 20.34
CA GLY A 125 17.35 1.59 20.03
C GLY A 125 17.43 0.90 18.68
N MET A 126 16.34 0.86 17.92
CA MET A 126 16.31 0.33 16.55
C MET A 126 16.73 1.40 15.54
N PHE A 127 17.27 0.96 14.43
CA PHE A 127 17.39 1.79 13.24
C PHE A 127 16.28 1.41 12.28
N SER A 128 15.59 2.41 11.76
CA SER A 128 14.60 2.21 10.71
C SER A 128 14.57 3.39 9.76
N GLY A 129 14.22 3.12 8.53
CA GLY A 129 14.04 4.14 7.54
C GLY A 129 13.15 3.66 6.40
N THR A 130 12.61 4.63 5.67
CA THR A 130 11.76 4.38 4.52
C THR A 130 12.32 5.10 3.30
N LEU A 131 12.56 4.34 2.25
CA LEU A 131 12.86 4.87 0.93
C LEU A 131 11.54 5.03 0.18
N LYS A 132 11.05 6.26 0.08
CA LYS A 132 9.79 6.57 -0.60
C LYS A 132 9.91 6.31 -2.10
N ASN A 133 8.84 5.76 -2.68
CA ASN A 133 8.75 5.50 -4.11
C ASN A 133 9.89 4.62 -4.64
N ALA A 134 10.30 3.63 -3.86
CA ALA A 134 11.40 2.76 -4.22
C ALA A 134 11.02 1.85 -5.39
N VAL A 135 9.85 1.21 -5.35
CA VAL A 135 9.37 0.29 -6.40
C VAL A 135 8.22 0.95 -7.15
N THR A 136 8.36 1.11 -8.45
CA THR A 136 7.43 1.92 -9.27
C THR A 136 6.30 1.11 -9.91
N ARG A 137 6.38 -0.22 -9.88
CA ARG A 137 5.39 -1.12 -10.49
C ARG A 137 5.15 -2.36 -9.63
N HIS A 138 4.00 -2.97 -9.83
CA HIS A 138 3.63 -4.22 -9.19
C HIS A 138 4.12 -5.41 -10.02
N ALA A 139 5.35 -5.81 -9.78
CA ALA A 139 5.98 -6.96 -10.41
C ALA A 139 7.03 -7.54 -9.47
N SER A 140 7.19 -8.84 -9.47
CA SER A 140 8.22 -9.50 -8.67
C SER A 140 9.59 -8.94 -9.00
N CYS A 141 10.40 -8.69 -7.98
CA CYS A 141 11.68 -8.04 -8.15
C CYS A 141 12.68 -8.43 -7.07
N ARG A 142 13.95 -8.35 -7.41
CA ARG A 142 15.06 -8.37 -6.46
C ARG A 142 15.44 -6.96 -6.10
N ILE A 143 15.53 -6.67 -4.82
CA ILE A 143 15.97 -5.36 -4.31
C ILE A 143 17.31 -5.55 -3.63
N SER A 144 18.32 -4.80 -4.11
CA SER A 144 19.64 -4.73 -3.52
C SER A 144 19.88 -3.34 -2.95
N VAL A 145 20.23 -3.28 -1.67
CA VAL A 145 20.52 -2.03 -0.94
C VAL A 145 21.98 -2.02 -0.55
N LYS A 146 22.72 -0.99 -0.95
CA LYS A 146 24.11 -0.77 -0.58
C LYS A 146 24.25 0.48 0.27
N GLY A 147 25.10 0.41 1.26
CA GLY A 147 25.30 1.50 2.18
C GLY A 147 26.50 1.30 3.10
N SER A 148 26.50 2.06 4.19
CA SER A 148 27.49 1.92 5.25
C SER A 148 26.85 2.15 6.61
N ILE A 149 27.44 1.52 7.62
CA ILE A 149 27.10 1.69 9.02
C ILE A 149 28.25 2.43 9.68
N SER A 150 27.95 3.57 10.27
CA SER A 150 28.91 4.33 11.06
C SER A 150 28.77 3.98 12.53
N LYS A 151 29.90 3.71 13.17
CA LYS A 151 30.00 3.35 14.58
C LYS A 151 30.66 4.47 15.35
N GLU A 152 30.45 4.48 16.67
CA GLU A 152 31.14 5.37 17.59
C GLU A 152 32.66 5.33 17.35
N GLY A 153 33.28 6.51 17.36
CA GLY A 153 34.70 6.66 17.00
C GLY A 153 34.98 6.69 15.50
N GLY A 154 33.97 6.87 14.64
CA GLY A 154 34.12 7.14 13.21
C GLY A 154 34.43 5.91 12.35
N ARG A 155 34.39 4.71 12.91
CA ARG A 155 34.57 3.47 12.14
C ARG A 155 33.36 3.23 11.23
N LYS A 156 33.62 2.94 9.95
CA LYS A 156 32.59 2.59 8.97
C LYS A 156 32.72 1.12 8.56
N SER A 157 31.58 0.45 8.43
CA SER A 157 31.48 -0.89 7.85
C SER A 157 30.50 -0.87 6.67
N GLY A 158 30.79 -1.64 5.63
CA GLY A 158 29.90 -1.76 4.48
C GLY A 158 28.58 -2.44 4.85
N LEU A 159 27.51 -2.02 4.21
CA LEU A 159 26.19 -2.62 4.27
C LEU A 159 25.80 -3.07 2.87
N SER A 160 25.46 -4.35 2.73
CA SER A 160 24.91 -4.91 1.50
C SER A 160 23.78 -5.86 1.86
N ILE A 161 22.59 -5.59 1.33
CA ILE A 161 21.38 -6.38 1.56
C ILE A 161 20.81 -6.69 0.19
N SER A 162 20.38 -7.94 -0.04
CA SER A 162 19.65 -8.31 -1.23
C SER A 162 18.49 -9.23 -0.86
N HIS A 163 17.31 -9.00 -1.43
CA HIS A 163 16.12 -9.79 -1.16
C HIS A 163 15.18 -9.81 -2.36
N ASP A 164 14.56 -10.98 -2.58
CA ASP A 164 13.55 -11.19 -3.61
C ASP A 164 12.15 -10.91 -3.02
N PHE A 165 11.38 -10.09 -3.71
CA PHE A 165 9.99 -9.79 -3.39
C PHE A 165 9.09 -10.39 -4.47
N GLU A 166 8.15 -11.21 -4.06
CA GLU A 166 7.14 -11.77 -4.94
C GLU A 166 5.90 -10.89 -4.93
N ALA A 167 5.45 -10.47 -6.12
CA ALA A 167 4.21 -9.72 -6.27
C ALA A 167 3.03 -10.66 -6.10
N GLU A 168 2.18 -10.38 -5.10
CA GLU A 168 0.95 -11.13 -4.89
C GLU A 168 -0.07 -10.82 -5.99
N PRO A 169 -0.97 -11.75 -6.31
CA PRO A 169 -2.04 -11.49 -7.26
C PRO A 169 -2.85 -10.25 -6.89
N VAL A 170 -3.18 -9.44 -7.90
CA VAL A 170 -4.01 -8.25 -7.67
C VAL A 170 -5.41 -8.66 -7.29
N GLU A 171 -5.82 -8.34 -6.08
CA GLU A 171 -7.18 -8.52 -5.62
C GLU A 171 -8.02 -7.28 -5.93
N SER A 172 -9.16 -7.49 -6.55
CA SER A 172 -10.12 -6.41 -6.83
C SER A 172 -11.51 -6.84 -6.41
N LEU A 173 -12.12 -6.03 -5.56
CA LEU A 173 -13.46 -6.23 -5.05
C LEU A 173 -14.30 -4.99 -5.33
N ILE A 174 -15.51 -5.19 -5.86
CA ILE A 174 -16.53 -4.15 -5.94
C ILE A 174 -17.69 -4.56 -5.05
N ALA A 175 -17.91 -3.81 -3.99
CA ALA A 175 -18.95 -4.11 -3.02
C ALA A 175 -19.64 -2.83 -2.51
N PRO A 176 -20.87 -2.92 -1.99
CA PRO A 176 -21.49 -1.80 -1.31
C PRO A 176 -20.61 -1.29 -0.17
N THR A 177 -20.49 0.03 -0.01
CA THR A 177 -19.56 0.66 0.96
C THR A 177 -19.79 0.19 2.40
N PHE A 178 -21.03 -0.11 2.77
CA PHE A 178 -21.34 -0.61 4.12
C PHE A 178 -20.76 -2.01 4.37
N TRP A 179 -20.64 -2.84 3.34
CA TRP A 179 -20.02 -4.18 3.43
C TRP A 179 -18.52 -4.11 3.66
N VAL A 180 -17.85 -3.20 2.96
CA VAL A 180 -16.39 -3.01 3.07
C VAL A 180 -16.01 -2.53 4.47
N ARG A 181 -16.81 -1.66 5.08
CA ARG A 181 -16.56 -1.19 6.45
C ARG A 181 -16.78 -2.25 7.52
N ALA A 182 -17.59 -3.25 7.26
CA ALA A 182 -17.84 -4.33 8.21
C ALA A 182 -16.71 -5.36 8.27
N GLN A 183 -15.86 -5.43 7.24
CA GLN A 183 -14.74 -6.39 7.18
C GLN A 183 -13.39 -5.79 7.60
N GLY A 184 -13.28 -4.47 7.71
CA GLY A 184 -12.04 -3.74 8.01
C GLY A 184 -11.95 -3.12 9.41
N GLY A 185 -12.78 -3.59 10.35
CA GLY A 185 -12.81 -3.15 11.75
C GLY A 185 -12.16 -4.12 12.71
#